data_b0fae6b38074978a805a2d4db0e4afb2
#
_entry.id   b0fae6b38074978a805a2d4db0e4afb2
#
_cell.length_a   1.000
_cell.length_b   1.000
_cell.length_c   1.000
_cell.angle_alpha   90.00
_cell.angle_beta   90.00
_cell.angle_gamma   90.00
#
_symmetry.space_group_name_H-M   'P 1'
#
loop_
_entity.id
_entity.type
_entity.pdbx_description
1 polymer ?
#
loop_
_entity_poly.entity_id
_entity_poly.type
_entity_poly.pdbx_seq_one_letter_code
_entity_poly.pdbx_strand_id
1 'polypeptide(L)'
;VVGEDRHHFAQVLLFLIDELKITIQGRKVKVFSLARIPDSDEENEIFKDCAVVYFLQSEENRWSECTLCDKKGVLAIGEGSKYAREGACVSIVKSRNRVKLLINREGYASRNLKVSSRLLRLRSAVDLYKKGG
;
A
#
# COMPACT_ATOMS: atom_id res chain seq x y z
N VAL A 1 2.15 -4.91 6.70
CA VAL A 1 0.91 -4.23 7.12
C VAL A 1 1.24 -3.30 8.27
N VAL A 2 0.93 -2.03 8.11
CA VAL A 2 1.24 -0.98 9.09
C VAL A 2 -0.03 -0.34 9.60
N GLY A 3 -0.23 -0.33 10.91
CA GLY A 3 -1.36 0.32 11.56
C GLY A 3 -2.10 -0.58 12.53
N GLU A 4 -3.20 -0.06 13.05
CA GLU A 4 -4.08 -0.76 13.98
C GLU A 4 -4.96 -1.74 13.21
N ASP A 5 -4.58 -3.02 13.23
CA ASP A 5 -5.21 -4.08 12.44
C ASP A 5 -6.39 -4.71 13.20
N ARG A 6 -7.51 -3.99 13.27
CA ARG A 6 -8.71 -4.40 14.01
C ARG A 6 -9.40 -5.63 13.40
N HIS A 7 -9.21 -5.87 12.11
CA HIS A 7 -9.86 -6.96 11.39
C HIS A 7 -8.91 -8.13 11.11
N HIS A 8 -7.74 -8.12 11.73
CA HIS A 8 -6.72 -9.18 11.56
C HIS A 8 -6.34 -9.40 10.09
N PHE A 9 -6.25 -8.32 9.34
CA PHE A 9 -5.95 -8.36 7.91
C PHE A 9 -4.64 -9.10 7.61
N ALA A 10 -3.59 -8.82 8.38
CA ALA A 10 -2.30 -9.47 8.18
C ALA A 10 -2.38 -10.98 8.38
N GLN A 11 -3.14 -11.44 9.36
CA GLN A 11 -3.33 -12.87 9.62
C GLN A 11 -4.13 -13.55 8.51
N VAL A 12 -5.19 -12.88 8.03
CA VAL A 12 -6.00 -13.40 6.91
C VAL A 12 -5.16 -13.48 5.64
N LEU A 13 -4.36 -12.45 5.37
CA LEU A 13 -3.49 -12.41 4.22
C LEU A 13 -2.47 -13.56 4.25
N LEU A 14 -1.83 -13.76 5.40
CA LEU A 14 -0.87 -14.85 5.58
C LEU A 14 -1.53 -16.22 5.40
N PHE A 15 -2.72 -16.41 5.96
CA PHE A 15 -3.50 -17.63 5.80
C PHE A 15 -3.79 -17.92 4.32
N LEU A 16 -4.24 -16.92 3.57
CA LEU A 16 -4.54 -17.07 2.15
C LEU A 16 -3.29 -17.37 1.32
N ILE A 17 -2.18 -16.74 1.64
CA ILE A 17 -0.90 -17.00 0.98
C ILE A 17 -0.50 -18.47 1.18
N ASP A 18 -0.62 -18.99 2.38
CA ASP A 18 -0.26 -20.36 2.70
C ASP A 18 -1.21 -21.36 2.05
N GLU A 19 -2.53 -21.14 2.14
CA GLU A 19 -3.54 -22.03 1.57
C GLU A 19 -3.47 -22.12 0.05
N LEU A 20 -3.31 -20.96 -0.60
CA LEU A 20 -3.27 -20.88 -2.06
C LEU A 20 -1.84 -21.08 -2.61
N LYS A 21 -0.87 -21.29 -1.74
CA LYS A 21 0.55 -21.46 -2.11
C LYS A 21 1.06 -20.33 -3.02
N ILE A 22 0.69 -19.10 -2.68
CA ILE A 22 1.05 -17.92 -3.46
C ILE A 22 2.54 -17.65 -3.33
N THR A 23 3.20 -17.51 -4.48
CA THR A 23 4.59 -17.08 -4.56
C THR A 23 4.70 -15.88 -5.50
N ILE A 24 5.74 -15.08 -5.31
CA ILE A 24 6.05 -13.97 -6.24
C ILE A 24 7.40 -14.28 -6.86
N GLN A 25 7.42 -14.47 -8.18
CA GLN A 25 8.64 -14.84 -8.92
C GLN A 25 9.34 -16.08 -8.30
N GLY A 26 8.53 -17.07 -7.88
CA GLY A 26 9.05 -18.30 -7.27
C GLY A 26 9.48 -18.18 -5.81
N ARG A 27 9.38 -17.00 -5.22
CA ARG A 27 9.78 -16.75 -3.82
C ARG A 27 8.59 -16.79 -2.90
N LYS A 28 8.79 -17.33 -1.69
CA LYS A 28 7.78 -17.30 -0.64
C LYS A 28 7.48 -15.86 -0.23
N VAL A 29 6.20 -15.57 0.00
CA VAL A 29 5.76 -14.28 0.51
C VAL A 29 5.79 -14.31 2.03
N LYS A 30 6.45 -13.34 2.64
CA LYS A 30 6.46 -13.13 4.08
C LYS A 30 5.63 -11.90 4.42
N VAL A 31 4.85 -11.96 5.48
CA VAL A 31 4.02 -10.85 5.94
C VAL A 31 4.51 -10.39 7.31
N PHE A 32 4.81 -9.11 7.42
CA PHE A 32 5.19 -8.46 8.68
C PHE A 32 4.10 -7.48 9.09
N SER A 33 3.93 -7.29 10.39
CA SER A 33 2.97 -6.32 10.92
C SER A 33 3.67 -5.33 11.85
N LEU A 34 3.30 -4.05 11.70
CA LEU A 34 3.71 -2.98 12.59
C LEU A 34 2.47 -2.27 13.08
N ALA A 35 2.42 -1.96 14.38
CA ALA A 35 1.24 -1.30 14.98
C ALA A 35 1.08 0.14 14.52
N ARG A 36 2.14 0.76 14.03
CA ARG A 36 2.14 2.16 13.56
C ARG A 36 3.32 2.44 12.64
N ILE A 37 3.27 3.58 11.95
CA ILE A 37 4.41 4.05 11.17
C ILE A 37 5.59 4.30 12.12
N PRO A 38 6.79 3.75 11.80
CA PRO A 38 7.96 3.92 12.67
C PRO A 38 8.39 5.37 12.84
N ASP A 39 8.77 5.73 14.07
CA ASP A 39 9.27 7.08 14.40
C ASP A 39 10.79 7.19 14.28
N SER A 40 11.51 6.07 14.19
CA SER A 40 12.96 6.03 14.20
C SER A 40 13.55 5.21 13.06
N ASP A 41 14.80 5.51 12.71
CA ASP A 41 15.55 4.81 11.68
C ASP A 41 15.82 3.32 12.03
N GLU A 42 15.81 2.98 13.30
CA GLU A 42 16.05 1.59 13.74
C GLU A 42 14.92 0.65 13.31
N GLU A 43 13.68 1.13 13.33
CA GLU A 43 12.52 0.36 12.90
C GLU A 43 12.44 0.25 11.37
N ASN A 44 13.29 0.98 10.65
CA ASN A 44 13.34 1.01 9.19
C ASN A 44 13.90 -0.24 8.57
N GLU A 45 14.61 -1.04 9.33
CA GLU A 45 15.18 -2.28 8.84
C GLU A 45 14.11 -3.22 8.28
N ILE A 46 12.89 -3.16 8.83
CA ILE A 46 11.77 -3.95 8.34
C ILE A 46 11.37 -3.51 6.93
N PHE A 47 11.34 -2.20 6.66
CA PHE A 47 10.97 -1.67 5.34
C PHE A 47 12.05 -1.88 4.28
N LYS A 48 13.28 -2.09 4.70
CA LYS A 48 14.43 -2.19 3.80
C LYS A 48 14.27 -3.32 2.77
N ASP A 49 13.68 -4.43 3.19
CA ASP A 49 13.51 -5.61 2.35
C ASP A 49 12.07 -5.82 1.89
N CYS A 50 11.17 -4.88 2.18
CA CYS A 50 9.78 -4.99 1.74
C CYS A 50 9.60 -4.52 0.30
N ALA A 51 8.86 -5.30 -0.49
CA ALA A 51 8.45 -4.92 -1.84
C ALA A 51 7.13 -4.15 -1.84
N VAL A 52 6.27 -4.43 -0.87
CA VAL A 52 4.95 -3.81 -0.73
C VAL A 52 4.74 -3.42 0.73
N VAL A 53 4.26 -2.22 0.96
CA VAL A 53 3.85 -1.77 2.29
C VAL A 53 2.38 -1.36 2.21
N TYR A 54 1.58 -1.94 3.08
CA TYR A 54 0.13 -1.69 3.15
C TYR A 54 -0.18 -0.94 4.44
N PHE A 55 -0.70 0.28 4.30
CA PHE A 55 -1.04 1.15 5.42
C PHE A 55 -2.53 1.09 5.74
N LEU A 56 -2.85 0.79 6.99
CA LEU A 56 -4.22 0.79 7.47
C LEU A 56 -4.72 2.23 7.71
N GLN A 57 -6.02 2.40 7.80
CA GLN A 57 -6.64 3.72 7.94
C GLN A 57 -6.18 4.47 9.18
N SER A 58 -5.81 3.76 10.26
CA SER A 58 -5.33 4.39 11.50
C SER A 58 -4.10 5.28 11.31
N GLU A 59 -3.30 5.03 10.27
CA GLU A 59 -2.07 5.78 10.00
C GLU A 59 -2.23 6.87 8.94
N GLU A 60 -3.45 7.12 8.49
CA GLU A 60 -3.73 8.08 7.41
C GLU A 60 -3.21 9.49 7.73
N ASN A 61 -3.37 9.93 8.99
CA ASN A 61 -2.93 11.27 9.40
C ASN A 61 -1.43 11.37 9.66
N ARG A 62 -0.74 10.24 9.81
CA ARG A 62 0.70 10.19 10.07
C ARG A 62 1.52 9.95 8.82
N TRP A 63 0.88 9.67 7.72
CA TRP A 63 1.53 9.36 6.45
C TRP A 63 2.53 10.45 6.01
N SER A 64 2.15 11.71 6.12
CA SER A 64 2.99 12.84 5.71
C SER A 64 4.29 12.95 6.51
N GLU A 65 4.34 12.36 7.70
CA GLU A 65 5.53 12.35 8.56
C GLU A 65 6.47 11.18 8.26
N CYS A 66 6.06 10.26 7.39
CA CYS A 66 6.83 9.05 7.09
C CYS A 66 7.87 9.32 6.01
N THR A 67 9.10 9.58 6.40
CA THR A 67 10.21 9.80 5.47
C THR A 67 10.63 8.53 4.71
N LEU A 68 10.27 7.38 5.25
CA LEU A 68 10.65 6.06 4.73
C LEU A 68 9.71 5.53 3.67
N CYS A 69 8.55 6.13 3.62
CA CYS A 69 7.49 5.67 2.72
C CYS A 69 7.78 6.05 1.26
N ASP A 70 8.81 6.86 1.03
CA ASP A 70 9.25 7.28 -0.31
C ASP A 70 10.35 6.38 -0.90
N LYS A 71 10.61 5.24 -0.29
CA LYS A 71 11.65 4.35 -0.75
C LYS A 71 11.40 3.85 -2.16
N LYS A 72 12.43 3.94 -3.02
CA LYS A 72 12.37 3.46 -4.41
C LYS A 72 12.19 1.95 -4.47
N GLY A 73 11.35 1.50 -5.39
CA GLY A 73 11.08 0.08 -5.58
C GLY A 73 10.03 -0.49 -4.63
N VAL A 74 9.50 0.28 -3.70
CA VAL A 74 8.48 -0.16 -2.74
C VAL A 74 7.11 0.35 -3.15
N LEU A 75 6.17 -0.56 -3.36
CA LEU A 75 4.79 -0.21 -3.66
C LEU A 75 4.06 0.17 -2.38
N ALA A 76 3.64 1.43 -2.28
CA ALA A 76 2.91 1.93 -1.12
C ALA A 76 1.41 1.95 -1.40
N ILE A 77 0.65 1.18 -0.62
CA ILE A 77 -0.81 1.07 -0.70
C ILE A 77 -1.39 1.51 0.63
N GLY A 78 -2.47 2.29 0.60
CA GLY A 78 -3.12 2.72 1.83
C GLY A 78 -4.64 2.62 1.80
N GLU A 79 -5.24 2.41 2.96
CA GLU A 79 -6.69 2.45 3.15
C GLU A 79 -7.15 3.88 3.38
N GLY A 80 -7.89 4.44 2.43
CA GLY A 80 -8.37 5.82 2.48
C GLY A 80 -7.73 6.69 1.40
N SER A 81 -8.49 7.64 0.88
CA SER A 81 -8.11 8.47 -0.27
C SER A 81 -6.89 9.36 -0.01
N LYS A 82 -6.66 9.70 1.24
CA LYS A 82 -5.59 10.62 1.64
C LYS A 82 -4.19 10.10 1.26
N TYR A 83 -3.99 8.79 1.34
CA TYR A 83 -2.68 8.20 0.99
C TYR A 83 -2.26 8.53 -0.44
N ALA A 84 -3.12 8.26 -1.41
CA ALA A 84 -2.80 8.56 -2.81
C ALA A 84 -2.69 10.07 -3.06
N ARG A 85 -3.54 10.87 -2.42
CA ARG A 85 -3.48 12.34 -2.55
C ARG A 85 -2.18 12.92 -2.02
N GLU A 86 -1.59 12.29 -1.04
CA GLU A 86 -0.33 12.74 -0.42
C GLU A 86 0.90 11.96 -0.89
N GLY A 87 0.81 11.25 -1.99
CA GLY A 87 1.98 10.69 -2.67
C GLY A 87 2.16 9.19 -2.64
N ALA A 88 1.27 8.42 -2.00
CA ALA A 88 1.31 6.96 -2.10
C ALA A 88 0.94 6.50 -3.51
N CYS A 89 1.28 5.26 -3.85
CA CYS A 89 0.97 4.72 -5.18
C CYS A 89 -0.51 4.47 -5.38
N VAL A 90 -1.17 3.89 -4.37
CA VAL A 90 -2.57 3.45 -4.46
C VAL A 90 -3.28 3.70 -3.14
N SER A 91 -4.50 4.20 -3.23
CA SER A 91 -5.44 4.17 -2.12
C SER A 91 -6.58 3.21 -2.41
N ILE A 92 -6.97 2.43 -1.41
CA ILE A 92 -8.17 1.61 -1.46
C ILE A 92 -9.30 2.42 -0.84
N VAL A 93 -10.32 2.73 -1.64
CA VAL A 93 -11.40 3.61 -1.24
C VAL A 93 -12.73 2.86 -1.31
N LYS A 94 -13.51 2.94 -0.25
CA LYS A 94 -14.89 2.42 -0.24
C LYS A 94 -15.85 3.52 -0.65
N SER A 95 -16.72 3.22 -1.61
CA SER A 95 -17.78 4.12 -2.05
C SER A 95 -19.04 3.31 -2.33
N ARG A 96 -20.10 3.55 -1.59
CA ARG A 96 -21.42 2.92 -1.79
C ARG A 96 -21.37 1.40 -1.96
N ASN A 97 -20.78 0.70 -0.99
CA ASN A 97 -20.59 -0.76 -1.02
C ASN A 97 -19.67 -1.29 -2.13
N ARG A 98 -18.93 -0.41 -2.78
CA ARG A 98 -17.92 -0.78 -3.76
C ARG A 98 -16.54 -0.41 -3.26
N VAL A 99 -15.57 -1.20 -3.64
CA VAL A 99 -14.15 -0.90 -3.40
C VAL A 99 -13.57 -0.40 -4.70
N LYS A 100 -12.93 0.76 -4.66
CA LYS A 100 -12.21 1.32 -5.80
C LYS A 100 -10.75 1.55 -5.44
N LEU A 101 -9.90 1.48 -6.45
CA LEU A 101 -8.49 1.83 -6.33
C LEU A 101 -8.28 3.24 -6.88
N LEU A 102 -7.76 4.13 -6.06
CA LEU A 102 -7.34 5.46 -6.51
C LEU A 102 -5.83 5.39 -6.77
N ILE A 103 -5.44 5.53 -8.02
CA ILE A 103 -4.05 5.38 -8.45
C ILE A 103 -3.41 6.74 -8.66
N ASN A 104 -2.25 6.95 -8.04
CA ASN A 104 -1.43 8.13 -8.23
C ASN A 104 -0.18 7.76 -9.05
N ARG A 105 -0.16 8.14 -10.32
CA ARG A 105 0.95 7.85 -11.22
C ARG A 105 2.27 8.49 -10.77
N GLU A 106 2.20 9.69 -10.20
CA GLU A 106 3.39 10.35 -9.67
C GLU A 106 3.96 9.58 -8.47
N GLY A 107 3.08 8.97 -7.66
CA GLY A 107 3.49 8.11 -6.56
C GLY A 107 4.28 6.89 -7.04
N TYR A 108 3.85 6.28 -8.14
CA TYR A 108 4.60 5.20 -8.79
C TYR A 108 5.93 5.70 -9.35
N ALA A 109 5.90 6.81 -10.09
CA ALA A 109 7.10 7.34 -10.75
C ALA A 109 8.17 7.75 -9.75
N SER A 110 7.80 8.37 -8.64
CA SER A 110 8.75 8.78 -7.60
C SER A 110 9.47 7.62 -6.94
N ARG A 111 8.90 6.41 -7.05
CA ARG A 111 9.48 5.17 -6.52
C ARG A 111 10.09 4.28 -7.59
N ASN A 112 10.26 4.79 -8.81
CA ASN A 112 10.74 4.04 -9.97
C ASN A 112 9.86 2.82 -10.30
N LEU A 113 8.56 2.94 -10.08
CA LEU A 113 7.58 1.92 -10.40
C LEU A 113 6.70 2.37 -11.56
N LYS A 114 6.17 1.42 -12.29
CA LYS A 114 5.20 1.67 -13.37
C LYS A 114 3.90 0.95 -13.05
N VAL A 115 2.78 1.65 -13.22
CA VAL A 115 1.46 1.04 -13.06
C VAL A 115 1.14 0.18 -14.29
N SER A 116 0.59 -1.01 -14.06
CA SER A 116 0.20 -1.91 -15.14
C SER A 116 -0.92 -1.31 -16.00
N SER A 117 -0.77 -1.38 -17.32
CA SER A 117 -1.82 -0.95 -18.25
C SER A 117 -3.09 -1.81 -18.10
N ARG A 118 -2.95 -3.07 -17.72
CA ARG A 118 -4.10 -3.94 -17.44
C ARG A 118 -4.92 -3.42 -16.27
N LEU A 119 -4.24 -2.96 -15.22
CA LEU A 119 -4.91 -2.38 -14.06
C LEU A 119 -5.66 -1.11 -14.44
N LEU A 120 -5.06 -0.25 -15.25
CA LEU A 120 -5.68 1.00 -15.71
C LEU A 120 -6.90 0.80 -16.61
N ARG A 121 -7.04 -0.38 -17.21
CA ARG A 121 -8.20 -0.72 -18.04
C ARG A 121 -9.44 -1.11 -17.23
N LEU A 122 -9.29 -1.37 -15.94
CA LEU A 122 -10.40 -1.73 -15.06
C LEU A 122 -11.17 -0.48 -14.62
N ARG A 123 -11.79 0.20 -15.57
CA ARG A 123 -12.41 1.53 -15.38
C ARG A 123 -13.49 1.57 -14.30
N SER A 124 -14.17 0.46 -14.05
CA SER A 124 -15.20 0.39 -13.01
C SER A 124 -14.61 0.30 -11.59
N ALA A 125 -13.35 -0.12 -11.46
CA ALA A 125 -12.69 -0.35 -10.18
C ALA A 125 -11.51 0.60 -9.93
N VAL A 126 -11.06 1.37 -10.93
CA VAL A 126 -9.85 2.18 -10.86
C VAL A 126 -10.16 3.62 -11.26
N ASP A 127 -9.78 4.55 -10.40
CA ASP A 127 -9.78 5.99 -10.69
C ASP A 127 -8.33 6.50 -10.65
N LEU A 128 -8.03 7.47 -11.50
CA LEU A 128 -6.73 8.13 -11.49
C LEU A 128 -6.80 9.40 -10.66
N TYR A 129 -5.87 9.55 -9.73
CA TYR A 129 -5.71 10.79 -8.99
C TYR A 129 -5.04 11.83 -9.88
N LYS A 130 -5.65 13.02 -9.94
CA LYS A 130 -5.09 14.17 -10.65
C LYS A 130 -4.92 15.31 -9.66
N LYS A 131 -3.68 15.80 -9.55
CA LYS A 131 -3.36 16.92 -8.68
C LYS A 131 -4.10 18.18 -9.18
N GLY A 132 -4.82 18.83 -8.27
CA GLY A 132 -5.58 20.05 -8.58
C GLY A 132 -6.93 19.83 -9.27
N GLY A 133 -7.38 18.56 -9.35
CA GLY A 133 -8.68 18.23 -9.96
C GLY A 133 -9.72 17.77 -8.96
#